data_ddc9d6077493d61b38e382f8761cdb9a
#
_entry.id   ddc9d6077493d61b38e382f8761cdb9a
#
_cell.length_a   1.000
_cell.length_b   1.000
_cell.length_c   1.000
_cell.angle_alpha   90.00
_cell.angle_beta   90.00
_cell.angle_gamma   90.00
#
_symmetry.space_group_name_H-M   'P 1'
#
loop_
_entity.id
_entity.type
_entity.pdbx_description
1 polymer ?
#
loop_
_entity_poly.entity_id
_entity_poly.type
_entity_poly.pdbx_seq_one_letter_code
_entity_poly.pdbx_strand_id
1 'polypeptide(L)'
;MSFALIFSPLTTEAKGKGAQQRQCISKSSEQLKHTLQKLWIDHTIWTRSYMVSALSDLDDKEKVLTRLLKNQDDIGNAIKPYYGDAAGNKLAELLREHIVLAGKVVDAAKSGNQENLKRFNAEWYKNADDIALFLSKANPNWSNDELKELLYTHLKLLTDQVVSRIKKDTDAEISAFDKGEDHIIKLADTLTEGIIKQFPNKF
;
A
#
# COMPACT_ATOMS: atom_id res chain seq x y z
N MET A 1 -21.33 -62.28 -55.19
CA MET A 1 -20.26 -61.67 -54.40
C MET A 1 -20.81 -60.36 -53.84
N SER A 2 -21.25 -60.40 -52.57
CA SER A 2 -21.79 -59.19 -51.88
C SER A 2 -20.68 -58.54 -51.05
N PHE A 3 -20.37 -57.27 -51.34
CA PHE A 3 -19.46 -56.46 -50.53
C PHE A 3 -20.26 -55.78 -49.42
N ALA A 4 -19.97 -56.13 -48.19
CA ALA A 4 -20.47 -55.44 -47.03
C ALA A 4 -19.58 -54.28 -46.69
N LEU A 5 -20.12 -53.03 -46.72
CA LEU A 5 -19.43 -51.82 -46.25
C LEU A 5 -19.61 -51.70 -44.73
N ILE A 6 -18.51 -51.77 -44.00
CA ILE A 6 -18.45 -51.56 -42.54
C ILE A 6 -18.29 -50.05 -42.30
N PHE A 7 -19.29 -49.40 -41.76
CA PHE A 7 -19.21 -48.03 -41.25
C PHE A 7 -18.75 -48.06 -39.80
N SER A 8 -17.56 -47.54 -39.52
CA SER A 8 -17.11 -47.25 -38.16
C SER A 8 -17.60 -45.87 -37.74
N PRO A 9 -18.19 -45.71 -36.55
CA PRO A 9 -18.54 -44.39 -36.07
C PRO A 9 -17.27 -43.61 -35.59
N LEU A 10 -17.07 -42.42 -36.14
CA LEU A 10 -16.12 -41.44 -35.60
C LEU A 10 -16.66 -40.91 -34.25
N THR A 11 -16.04 -41.28 -33.16
CA THR A 11 -16.27 -40.64 -31.87
C THR A 11 -15.51 -39.30 -31.82
N THR A 12 -16.25 -38.21 -31.94
CA THR A 12 -15.73 -36.86 -31.73
C THR A 12 -15.59 -36.63 -30.23
N GLU A 13 -14.39 -36.71 -29.67
CA GLU A 13 -14.10 -36.22 -28.32
C GLU A 13 -14.27 -34.67 -28.29
N ALA A 14 -15.32 -34.21 -27.70
CA ALA A 14 -15.48 -32.80 -27.35
C ALA A 14 -14.46 -32.48 -26.21
N LYS A 15 -13.33 -31.84 -26.56
CA LYS A 15 -12.48 -31.18 -25.56
C LYS A 15 -13.30 -30.14 -24.82
N GLY A 16 -13.70 -30.48 -23.61
CA GLY A 16 -14.30 -29.55 -22.67
C GLY A 16 -13.39 -28.34 -22.47
N LYS A 17 -13.80 -27.18 -22.96
CA LYS A 17 -13.21 -25.90 -22.59
C LYS A 17 -13.41 -25.79 -21.07
N GLY A 18 -12.30 -25.85 -20.33
CA GLY A 18 -12.30 -25.60 -18.88
C GLY A 18 -13.03 -24.29 -18.61
N ALA A 19 -14.18 -24.39 -18.00
CA ALA A 19 -14.90 -23.23 -17.47
C ALA A 19 -13.95 -22.58 -16.44
N GLN A 20 -13.41 -21.44 -16.78
CA GLN A 20 -12.68 -20.58 -15.86
C GLN A 20 -13.67 -20.23 -14.77
N GLN A 21 -13.55 -20.91 -13.63
CA GLN A 21 -14.41 -20.75 -12.48
C GLN A 21 -14.20 -19.30 -12.02
N ARG A 22 -15.16 -18.42 -12.33
CA ARG A 22 -15.20 -17.07 -11.78
C ARG A 22 -15.31 -17.25 -10.26
N GLN A 23 -14.19 -17.07 -9.59
CA GLN A 23 -14.16 -17.09 -8.14
C GLN A 23 -15.07 -15.94 -7.67
N CYS A 24 -16.24 -16.27 -7.15
CA CYS A 24 -17.13 -15.26 -6.57
C CYS A 24 -16.38 -14.65 -5.39
N ILE A 25 -16.02 -13.35 -5.50
CA ILE A 25 -15.44 -12.59 -4.39
C ILE A 25 -16.47 -12.62 -3.28
N SER A 26 -16.08 -13.09 -2.10
CA SER A 26 -16.97 -13.11 -0.95
C SER A 26 -17.24 -11.68 -0.45
N LYS A 27 -18.39 -11.46 0.18
CA LYS A 27 -18.74 -10.16 0.75
C LYS A 27 -17.70 -9.71 1.81
N SER A 28 -17.12 -10.65 2.57
CA SER A 28 -16.11 -10.37 3.59
C SER A 28 -14.77 -9.96 2.98
N SER A 29 -14.33 -10.61 1.88
CA SER A 29 -13.10 -10.22 1.19
C SER A 29 -13.24 -8.85 0.50
N GLU A 30 -14.40 -8.55 -0.07
CA GLU A 30 -14.70 -7.23 -0.62
C GLU A 30 -14.67 -6.14 0.46
N GLN A 31 -15.28 -6.42 1.62
CA GLN A 31 -15.27 -5.51 2.77
C GLN A 31 -13.86 -5.23 3.27
N LEU A 32 -12.99 -6.24 3.37
CA LEU A 32 -11.58 -6.06 3.74
C LEU A 32 -10.86 -5.17 2.71
N LYS A 33 -11.04 -5.47 1.42
CA LYS A 33 -10.44 -4.68 0.34
C LYS A 33 -10.81 -3.21 0.45
N HIS A 34 -12.10 -2.90 0.54
CA HIS A 34 -12.58 -1.53 0.68
C HIS A 34 -12.05 -0.84 1.94
N THR A 35 -11.96 -1.57 3.05
CA THR A 35 -11.44 -1.03 4.30
C THR A 35 -9.97 -0.65 4.16
N LEU A 36 -9.13 -1.54 3.65
CA LEU A 36 -7.69 -1.27 3.48
C LEU A 36 -7.45 -0.18 2.42
N GLN A 37 -8.11 -0.24 1.27
CA GLN A 37 -7.99 0.82 0.26
C GLN A 37 -8.36 2.18 0.85
N LYS A 38 -9.50 2.28 1.56
CA LYS A 38 -9.89 3.56 2.20
C LYS A 38 -8.83 4.05 3.17
N LEU A 39 -8.30 3.21 4.04
CA LEU A 39 -7.31 3.61 5.03
C LEU A 39 -5.99 4.07 4.40
N TRP A 40 -5.54 3.42 3.33
CA TRP A 40 -4.34 3.80 2.61
C TRP A 40 -4.53 5.05 1.72
N ILE A 41 -5.73 5.26 1.15
CA ILE A 41 -6.10 6.52 0.49
C ILE A 41 -6.14 7.66 1.53
N ASP A 42 -6.79 7.44 2.68
CA ASP A 42 -6.79 8.42 3.78
C ASP A 42 -5.36 8.78 4.21
N HIS A 43 -4.44 7.79 4.26
CA HIS A 43 -3.03 8.03 4.53
C HIS A 43 -2.41 9.01 3.52
N THR A 44 -2.63 8.82 2.24
CA THR A 44 -2.09 9.67 1.17
C THR A 44 -2.67 11.09 1.26
N ILE A 45 -3.99 11.22 1.46
CA ILE A 45 -4.68 12.51 1.60
C ILE A 45 -4.16 13.29 2.81
N TRP A 46 -4.05 12.64 3.98
CA TRP A 46 -3.59 13.31 5.19
C TRP A 46 -2.10 13.61 5.16
N THR A 47 -1.29 12.77 4.49
CA THR A 47 0.13 13.04 4.24
C THR A 47 0.30 14.27 3.36
N ARG A 48 -0.47 14.39 2.26
CA ARG A 48 -0.44 15.59 1.41
C ARG A 48 -0.91 16.82 2.18
N SER A 49 -1.97 16.71 2.97
CA SER A 49 -2.45 17.82 3.80
C SER A 49 -1.38 18.29 4.78
N TYR A 50 -0.69 17.35 5.46
CA TYR A 50 0.41 17.67 6.35
C TYR A 50 1.58 18.35 5.62
N MET A 51 1.99 17.80 4.48
CA MET A 51 3.06 18.38 3.65
C MET A 51 2.71 19.82 3.23
N VAL A 52 1.47 20.07 2.81
CA VAL A 52 1.01 21.41 2.44
C VAL A 52 1.09 22.36 3.62
N SER A 53 0.57 21.96 4.78
CA SER A 53 0.58 22.79 6.00
C SER A 53 2.01 23.06 6.49
N ALA A 54 2.89 22.04 6.46
CA ALA A 54 4.28 22.15 6.89
C ALA A 54 5.12 23.07 5.97
N LEU A 55 4.98 22.92 4.65
CA LEU A 55 5.75 23.71 3.69
C LEU A 55 5.25 25.15 3.58
N SER A 56 3.97 25.41 3.87
CA SER A 56 3.34 26.72 3.76
C SER A 56 3.17 27.44 5.11
N ASP A 57 3.71 26.89 6.22
CA ASP A 57 3.59 27.44 7.60
C ASP A 57 2.15 27.71 8.02
N LEU A 58 1.23 26.77 7.73
CA LEU A 58 -0.17 26.93 8.12
C LEU A 58 -0.40 26.58 9.61
N ASP A 59 -1.32 27.27 10.25
CA ASP A 59 -1.62 27.12 11.68
C ASP A 59 -2.25 25.76 12.04
N ASP A 60 -2.77 25.02 11.04
CA ASP A 60 -3.40 23.71 11.22
C ASP A 60 -2.41 22.53 11.22
N LYS A 61 -1.11 22.76 10.97
CA LYS A 61 -0.06 21.72 10.81
C LYS A 61 -0.14 20.65 11.90
N GLU A 62 -0.19 21.06 13.18
CA GLU A 62 -0.18 20.11 14.30
C GLU A 62 -1.48 19.29 14.40
N LYS A 63 -2.61 19.87 14.04
CA LYS A 63 -3.89 19.15 14.01
C LYS A 63 -3.95 18.15 12.86
N VAL A 64 -3.44 18.53 11.71
CA VAL A 64 -3.33 17.65 10.53
C VAL A 64 -2.38 16.50 10.84
N LEU A 65 -1.21 16.75 11.46
CA LEU A 65 -0.29 15.71 11.91
C LEU A 65 -0.97 14.74 12.89
N THR A 66 -1.70 15.25 13.87
CA THR A 66 -2.44 14.40 14.83
C THR A 66 -3.44 13.49 14.11
N ARG A 67 -4.16 14.02 13.11
CA ARG A 67 -5.10 13.21 12.32
C ARG A 67 -4.37 12.16 11.47
N LEU A 68 -3.23 12.52 10.88
CA LEU A 68 -2.40 11.58 10.12
C LEU A 68 -1.87 10.46 11.01
N LEU A 69 -1.37 10.77 12.21
CA LEU A 69 -0.90 9.76 13.18
C LEU A 69 -2.03 8.82 13.62
N LYS A 70 -3.25 9.33 13.80
CA LYS A 70 -4.42 8.50 14.09
C LYS A 70 -4.72 7.51 12.95
N ASN A 71 -4.52 7.88 11.70
CA ASN A 71 -4.70 6.97 10.57
C ASN A 71 -3.77 5.75 10.67
N GLN A 72 -2.55 5.91 11.22
CA GLN A 72 -1.63 4.80 11.43
C GLN A 72 -2.18 3.80 12.47
N ASP A 73 -2.84 4.30 13.51
CA ASP A 73 -3.55 3.46 14.48
C ASP A 73 -4.74 2.73 13.82
N ASP A 74 -5.48 3.42 12.95
CA ASP A 74 -6.60 2.84 12.23
C ASP A 74 -6.14 1.71 11.28
N ILE A 75 -4.99 1.87 10.58
CA ILE A 75 -4.38 0.83 9.74
C ILE A 75 -3.94 -0.38 10.60
N GLY A 76 -3.25 -0.15 11.71
CA GLY A 76 -2.86 -1.21 12.63
C GLY A 76 -4.07 -1.97 13.20
N ASN A 77 -5.14 -1.26 13.53
CA ASN A 77 -6.37 -1.87 14.05
C ASN A 77 -7.07 -2.75 12.98
N ALA A 78 -7.01 -2.37 11.70
CA ALA A 78 -7.65 -3.11 10.61
C ALA A 78 -7.09 -4.53 10.43
N ILE A 79 -5.82 -4.78 10.82
CA ILE A 79 -5.22 -6.12 10.72
C ILE A 79 -5.37 -6.98 11.98
N LYS A 80 -5.77 -6.39 13.12
CA LYS A 80 -5.93 -7.13 14.40
C LYS A 80 -6.85 -8.35 14.33
N PRO A 81 -7.97 -8.34 13.58
CA PRO A 81 -8.82 -9.53 13.45
C PRO A 81 -8.11 -10.75 12.85
N TYR A 82 -7.01 -10.53 12.15
CA TYR A 82 -6.22 -11.57 11.46
C TYR A 82 -4.95 -11.94 12.21
N TYR A 83 -4.21 -10.94 12.72
CA TYR A 83 -2.87 -11.11 13.30
C TYR A 83 -2.81 -10.88 14.81
N GLY A 84 -3.92 -10.47 15.44
CA GLY A 84 -3.98 -10.17 16.87
C GLY A 84 -3.49 -8.76 17.23
N ASP A 85 -3.72 -8.38 18.50
CA ASP A 85 -3.44 -7.03 18.99
C ASP A 85 -1.96 -6.68 18.96
N ALA A 86 -1.08 -7.60 19.30
CA ALA A 86 0.36 -7.35 19.33
C ALA A 86 0.90 -6.95 17.93
N ALA A 87 0.47 -7.68 16.89
CA ALA A 87 0.90 -7.40 15.52
C ALA A 87 0.30 -6.07 15.00
N GLY A 88 -1.00 -5.82 15.27
CA GLY A 88 -1.64 -4.56 14.88
C GLY A 88 -1.00 -3.35 15.55
N ASN A 89 -0.69 -3.45 16.86
CA ASN A 89 -0.01 -2.39 17.59
C ASN A 89 1.41 -2.15 17.07
N LYS A 90 2.16 -3.22 16.73
CA LYS A 90 3.52 -3.10 16.17
C LYS A 90 3.50 -2.45 14.78
N LEU A 91 2.54 -2.79 13.93
CA LEU A 91 2.39 -2.11 12.64
C LEU A 91 2.09 -0.61 12.83
N ALA A 92 1.16 -0.27 13.72
CA ALA A 92 0.84 1.12 14.02
C ALA A 92 2.06 1.90 14.55
N GLU A 93 2.89 1.30 15.40
CA GLU A 93 4.15 1.88 15.88
C GLU A 93 5.11 2.20 14.74
N LEU A 94 5.38 1.21 13.87
CA LEU A 94 6.29 1.36 12.72
C LEU A 94 5.78 2.44 11.75
N LEU A 95 4.47 2.48 11.49
CA LEU A 95 3.86 3.48 10.63
C LEU A 95 3.89 4.87 11.24
N ARG A 96 3.69 5.02 12.56
CA ARG A 96 3.85 6.33 13.22
C ARG A 96 5.28 6.83 13.15
N GLU A 97 6.27 5.96 13.39
CA GLU A 97 7.68 6.30 13.19
C GLU A 97 7.93 6.76 11.75
N HIS A 98 7.35 6.07 10.76
CA HIS A 98 7.42 6.44 9.35
C HIS A 98 6.95 7.88 9.11
N ILE A 99 5.82 8.28 9.68
CA ILE A 99 5.29 9.65 9.56
C ILE A 99 6.20 10.68 10.24
N VAL A 100 6.73 10.37 11.42
CA VAL A 100 7.65 11.28 12.13
C VAL A 100 8.93 11.50 11.32
N LEU A 101 9.47 10.45 10.70
CA LEU A 101 10.65 10.54 9.83
C LEU A 101 10.35 11.34 8.56
N ALA A 102 9.19 11.11 7.93
CA ALA A 102 8.74 11.90 6.79
C ALA A 102 8.65 13.40 7.13
N GLY A 103 8.11 13.75 8.32
CA GLY A 103 8.08 15.13 8.80
C GLY A 103 9.46 15.76 8.92
N LYS A 104 10.44 15.02 9.48
CA LYS A 104 11.84 15.48 9.57
C LYS A 104 12.47 15.68 8.18
N VAL A 105 12.15 14.82 7.21
CA VAL A 105 12.61 14.97 5.81
C VAL A 105 12.03 16.25 5.20
N VAL A 106 10.72 16.49 5.38
CA VAL A 106 10.05 17.71 4.89
C VAL A 106 10.66 18.97 5.51
N ASP A 107 10.87 19.01 6.84
CA ASP A 107 11.46 20.15 7.53
C ASP A 107 12.91 20.41 7.08
N ALA A 108 13.72 19.35 6.90
CA ALA A 108 15.09 19.46 6.39
C ALA A 108 15.14 19.95 4.94
N ALA A 109 14.22 19.46 4.09
CA ALA A 109 14.09 19.93 2.70
C ALA A 109 13.70 21.41 2.64
N LYS A 110 12.70 21.81 3.45
CA LYS A 110 12.23 23.20 3.55
C LYS A 110 13.35 24.16 3.99
N SER A 111 14.12 23.78 5.00
CA SER A 111 15.23 24.59 5.54
C SER A 111 16.49 24.57 4.67
N GLY A 112 16.55 23.71 3.64
CA GLY A 112 17.76 23.51 2.82
C GLY A 112 18.92 22.83 3.55
N ASN A 113 18.68 22.21 4.73
CA ASN A 113 19.70 21.54 5.51
C ASN A 113 20.05 20.17 4.91
N GLN A 114 21.08 20.15 4.05
CA GLN A 114 21.46 18.95 3.29
C GLN A 114 21.97 17.79 4.17
N GLU A 115 22.63 18.09 5.29
CA GLU A 115 23.11 17.06 6.23
C GLU A 115 21.94 16.34 6.88
N ASN A 116 20.99 17.08 7.46
CA ASN A 116 19.78 16.52 8.05
C ASN A 116 18.91 15.83 7.01
N LEU A 117 18.77 16.40 5.81
CA LEU A 117 18.02 15.78 4.73
C LEU A 117 18.57 14.38 4.38
N LYS A 118 19.89 14.27 4.18
CA LYS A 118 20.56 12.99 3.90
C LYS A 118 20.35 11.99 5.04
N ARG A 119 20.54 12.43 6.30
CA ARG A 119 20.40 11.58 7.49
C ARG A 119 18.96 11.07 7.63
N PHE A 120 17.97 11.97 7.67
CA PHE A 120 16.58 11.58 7.89
C PHE A 120 16.01 10.78 6.72
N ASN A 121 16.44 11.05 5.50
CA ASN A 121 16.06 10.23 4.36
C ASN A 121 16.59 8.80 4.50
N ALA A 122 17.83 8.61 4.94
CA ALA A 122 18.38 7.27 5.17
C ALA A 122 17.62 6.53 6.31
N GLU A 123 17.29 7.23 7.40
CA GLU A 123 16.48 6.67 8.49
C GLU A 123 15.07 6.30 8.00
N TRP A 124 14.45 7.10 7.14
CA TRP A 124 13.12 6.87 6.59
C TRP A 124 13.08 5.64 5.68
N TYR A 125 14.08 5.46 4.80
CA TYR A 125 14.21 4.25 3.99
C TYR A 125 14.48 3.00 4.84
N LYS A 126 15.29 3.15 5.91
CA LYS A 126 15.49 2.05 6.86
C LYS A 126 14.19 1.65 7.57
N ASN A 127 13.37 2.59 7.98
CA ASN A 127 12.06 2.31 8.55
C ASN A 127 11.15 1.59 7.54
N ALA A 128 11.20 1.95 6.25
CA ALA A 128 10.49 1.22 5.20
C ALA A 128 10.97 -0.24 5.09
N ASP A 129 12.28 -0.50 5.24
CA ASP A 129 12.83 -1.87 5.33
C ASP A 129 12.28 -2.63 6.55
N ASP A 130 12.20 -1.97 7.70
CA ASP A 130 11.69 -2.56 8.94
C ASP A 130 10.20 -2.90 8.81
N ILE A 131 9.39 -2.05 8.15
CA ILE A 131 7.98 -2.33 7.81
C ILE A 131 7.86 -3.54 6.89
N ALA A 132 8.62 -3.57 5.78
CA ALA A 132 8.61 -4.68 4.83
C ALA A 132 8.99 -6.00 5.50
N LEU A 133 10.03 -5.98 6.34
CA LEU A 133 10.50 -7.14 7.09
C LEU A 133 9.43 -7.64 8.09
N PHE A 134 8.78 -6.71 8.80
CA PHE A 134 7.71 -7.06 9.74
C PHE A 134 6.54 -7.73 9.03
N LEU A 135 6.06 -7.13 7.94
CA LEU A 135 4.94 -7.66 7.16
C LEU A 135 5.26 -9.01 6.53
N SER A 136 6.43 -9.16 5.88
CA SER A 136 6.82 -10.43 5.24
C SER A 136 7.02 -11.57 6.23
N LYS A 137 7.40 -11.28 7.48
CA LYS A 137 7.44 -12.29 8.54
C LYS A 137 6.06 -12.68 9.06
N ALA A 138 5.09 -11.75 9.02
CA ALA A 138 3.73 -12.01 9.47
C ALA A 138 2.92 -12.83 8.46
N ASN A 139 3.22 -12.71 7.16
CA ASN A 139 2.48 -13.37 6.11
C ASN A 139 3.40 -13.91 5.00
N PRO A 140 3.44 -15.26 4.80
CA PRO A 140 4.30 -15.87 3.79
C PRO A 140 3.89 -15.56 2.34
N ASN A 141 2.69 -14.98 2.12
CA ASN A 141 2.25 -14.53 0.80
C ASN A 141 2.75 -13.11 0.45
N TRP A 142 3.43 -12.43 1.36
CA TRP A 142 4.04 -11.13 1.13
C TRP A 142 5.56 -11.28 0.96
N SER A 143 6.03 -11.10 -0.26
CA SER A 143 7.48 -11.05 -0.54
C SER A 143 8.10 -9.82 0.11
N ASN A 144 9.23 -9.99 0.82
CA ASN A 144 9.96 -8.86 1.38
C ASN A 144 10.44 -7.89 0.30
N ASP A 145 10.95 -8.42 -0.81
CA ASP A 145 11.47 -7.61 -1.91
C ASP A 145 10.35 -6.81 -2.60
N GLU A 146 9.18 -7.44 -2.82
CA GLU A 146 8.01 -6.75 -3.38
C GLU A 146 7.51 -5.64 -2.45
N LEU A 147 7.41 -5.90 -1.15
CA LEU A 147 7.01 -4.89 -0.17
C LEU A 147 8.01 -3.72 -0.11
N LYS A 148 9.31 -4.00 -0.18
CA LYS A 148 10.35 -2.96 -0.24
C LYS A 148 10.19 -2.10 -1.48
N GLU A 149 9.99 -2.71 -2.64
CA GLU A 149 9.78 -1.97 -3.90
C GLU A 149 8.54 -1.07 -3.82
N LEU A 150 7.43 -1.59 -3.28
CA LEU A 150 6.21 -0.82 -3.09
C LEU A 150 6.43 0.37 -2.14
N LEU A 151 7.08 0.15 -1.00
CA LEU A 151 7.38 1.21 -0.04
C LEU A 151 8.36 2.23 -0.61
N TYR A 152 9.43 1.81 -1.27
CA TYR A 152 10.41 2.72 -1.86
C TYR A 152 9.81 3.59 -2.97
N THR A 153 8.93 3.01 -3.79
CA THR A 153 8.18 3.77 -4.79
C THR A 153 7.28 4.81 -4.15
N HIS A 154 6.60 4.45 -3.04
CA HIS A 154 5.80 5.39 -2.25
C HIS A 154 6.67 6.56 -1.73
N LEU A 155 7.82 6.28 -1.12
CA LEU A 155 8.73 7.31 -0.63
C LEU A 155 9.22 8.24 -1.74
N LYS A 156 9.56 7.66 -2.89
CA LYS A 156 9.98 8.44 -4.07
C LYS A 156 8.90 9.38 -4.55
N LEU A 157 7.66 8.89 -4.71
CA LEU A 157 6.54 9.71 -5.18
C LEU A 157 6.21 10.84 -4.20
N LEU A 158 6.29 10.59 -2.89
CA LEU A 158 6.14 11.65 -1.89
C LEU A 158 7.30 12.67 -1.94
N THR A 159 8.53 12.20 -2.15
CA THR A 159 9.69 13.10 -2.35
C THR A 159 9.50 13.98 -3.58
N ASP A 160 9.00 13.42 -4.69
CA ASP A 160 8.70 14.17 -5.91
C ASP A 160 7.65 15.27 -5.64
N GLN A 161 6.60 14.98 -4.84
CA GLN A 161 5.60 15.96 -4.42
C GLN A 161 6.23 17.10 -3.60
N VAL A 162 7.04 16.77 -2.58
CA VAL A 162 7.71 17.75 -1.72
C VAL A 162 8.61 18.66 -2.55
N VAL A 163 9.43 18.10 -3.43
CA VAL A 163 10.36 18.85 -4.28
C VAL A 163 9.61 19.77 -5.25
N SER A 164 8.55 19.27 -5.89
CA SER A 164 7.72 20.05 -6.83
C SER A 164 7.05 21.22 -6.12
N ARG A 165 6.54 21.00 -4.91
CA ARG A 165 5.92 22.06 -4.12
C ARG A 165 6.92 23.13 -3.66
N ILE A 166 8.13 22.75 -3.23
CA ILE A 166 9.20 23.71 -2.90
C ILE A 166 9.58 24.54 -4.10
N LYS A 167 9.60 23.94 -5.31
CA LYS A 167 9.85 24.62 -6.57
C LYS A 167 8.67 25.45 -7.09
N LYS A 168 7.50 25.38 -6.44
CA LYS A 168 6.22 25.99 -6.86
C LYS A 168 5.73 25.47 -8.23
N ASP A 169 6.10 24.23 -8.57
CA ASP A 169 5.60 23.51 -9.75
C ASP A 169 4.36 22.71 -9.37
N THR A 170 3.21 23.39 -9.45
CA THR A 170 1.91 22.82 -9.02
C THR A 170 1.48 21.65 -9.91
N ASP A 171 1.73 21.73 -11.22
CA ASP A 171 1.34 20.66 -12.15
C ASP A 171 2.14 19.39 -11.88
N ALA A 172 3.44 19.49 -11.63
CA ALA A 172 4.27 18.37 -11.25
C ALA A 172 3.88 17.80 -9.87
N GLU A 173 3.52 18.66 -8.89
CA GLU A 173 3.03 18.22 -7.58
C GLU A 173 1.74 17.41 -7.71
N ILE A 174 0.75 17.89 -8.47
CA ILE A 174 -0.52 17.19 -8.70
C ILE A 174 -0.25 15.85 -9.39
N SER A 175 0.55 15.84 -10.46
CA SER A 175 0.89 14.61 -11.19
C SER A 175 1.59 13.56 -10.28
N ALA A 176 2.46 14.00 -9.36
CA ALA A 176 3.11 13.10 -8.42
C ALA A 176 2.12 12.59 -7.35
N PHE A 177 1.14 13.40 -6.92
CA PHE A 177 0.09 13.00 -6.01
C PHE A 177 -0.81 11.93 -6.64
N ASP A 178 -1.31 12.15 -7.86
CA ASP A 178 -2.19 11.19 -8.56
C ASP A 178 -1.48 9.84 -8.74
N LYS A 179 -0.21 9.84 -9.14
CA LYS A 179 0.61 8.61 -9.21
C LYS A 179 0.80 7.96 -7.84
N GLY A 180 0.93 8.77 -6.79
CA GLY A 180 1.04 8.31 -5.40
C GLY A 180 -0.23 7.62 -4.93
N GLU A 181 -1.41 8.15 -5.27
CA GLU A 181 -2.70 7.57 -4.93
C GLU A 181 -2.91 6.24 -5.67
N ASP A 182 -2.68 6.20 -6.97
CA ASP A 182 -2.73 4.96 -7.75
C ASP A 182 -1.79 3.89 -7.18
N HIS A 183 -0.59 4.30 -6.75
CA HIS A 183 0.41 3.40 -6.21
C HIS A 183 0.02 2.86 -4.83
N ILE A 184 -0.55 3.70 -3.94
CA ILE A 184 -0.95 3.26 -2.60
C ILE A 184 -2.12 2.28 -2.64
N ILE A 185 -2.99 2.37 -3.66
CA ILE A 185 -4.04 1.38 -3.90
C ILE A 185 -3.43 0.00 -4.21
N LYS A 186 -2.34 -0.06 -4.98
CA LYS A 186 -1.63 -1.33 -5.25
C LYS A 186 -1.05 -1.93 -3.98
N LEU A 187 -0.47 -1.11 -3.10
CA LEU A 187 -0.01 -1.58 -1.79
C LEU A 187 -1.17 -2.15 -0.98
N ALA A 188 -2.30 -1.44 -0.90
CA ALA A 188 -3.49 -1.90 -0.19
C ALA A 188 -4.05 -3.22 -0.76
N ASP A 189 -4.05 -3.37 -2.09
CA ASP A 189 -4.48 -4.60 -2.77
C ASP A 189 -3.53 -5.77 -2.48
N THR A 190 -2.21 -5.56 -2.56
CA THR A 190 -1.20 -6.57 -2.20
C THR A 190 -1.39 -7.05 -0.75
N LEU A 191 -1.60 -6.13 0.20
CA LEU A 191 -1.85 -6.49 1.59
C LEU A 191 -3.17 -7.27 1.74
N THR A 192 -4.23 -6.83 1.08
CA THR A 192 -5.54 -7.50 1.10
C THR A 192 -5.46 -8.93 0.58
N GLU A 193 -4.85 -9.12 -0.59
CA GLU A 193 -4.72 -10.44 -1.21
C GLU A 193 -3.92 -11.40 -0.34
N GLY A 194 -2.83 -10.94 0.26
CA GLY A 194 -2.04 -11.75 1.17
C GLY A 194 -2.84 -12.20 2.40
N ILE A 195 -3.65 -11.31 3.01
CA ILE A 195 -4.52 -11.66 4.13
C ILE A 195 -5.55 -12.71 3.72
N ILE A 196 -6.23 -12.52 2.58
CA ILE A 196 -7.23 -13.47 2.07
C ILE A 196 -6.59 -14.84 1.82
N LYS A 197 -5.41 -14.88 1.21
CA LYS A 197 -4.67 -16.13 0.95
C LYS A 197 -4.25 -16.85 2.23
N GLN A 198 -3.86 -16.11 3.28
CA GLN A 198 -3.43 -16.70 4.55
C GLN A 198 -4.59 -17.18 5.42
N PHE A 199 -5.73 -16.53 5.34
CA PHE A 199 -6.90 -16.82 6.19
C PHE A 199 -8.16 -17.14 5.37
N PRO A 200 -8.13 -18.12 4.46
CA PRO A 200 -9.26 -18.38 3.54
C PRO A 200 -10.56 -18.72 4.25
N ASN A 201 -10.50 -19.26 5.46
CA ASN A 201 -11.69 -19.62 6.27
C ASN A 201 -12.38 -18.39 6.90
N LYS A 202 -11.82 -17.18 6.77
CA LYS A 202 -12.43 -15.94 7.26
C LYS A 202 -13.20 -15.19 6.18
N PHE A 203 -13.15 -15.71 4.97
CA PHE A 203 -13.74 -15.11 3.75
C PHE A 203 -14.63 -16.10 2.93
#